data_d55599a2e4ec98fa01933b2ed9386097
#
_entry.id   d55599a2e4ec98fa01933b2ed9386097
#
_cell.length_a   1.000
_cell.length_b   1.000
_cell.length_c   1.000
_cell.angle_alpha   90.00
_cell.angle_beta   90.00
_cell.angle_gamma   90.00
#
_symmetry.space_group_name_H-M   'P 1'
#
loop_
_entity.id
_entity.type
_entity.pdbx_description
1 polymer ?
#
loop_
_entity_poly.entity_id
_entity_poly.type
_entity_poly.pdbx_seq_one_letter_code
_entity_poly.pdbx_strand_id
1 'polypeptide(L)'
;MSGSFVNIAGYRFVDIPDRDELRQPFRDICHKLGLKGTILLANEGINFFLSGTQESVNDYLAFIEEDARFHNIPLKISYSCLLYTSDAADE
;
A
#
# COMPACT_ATOMS: atom_id res chain seq x y z
N MET A 1 -9.78 21.28 -4.82
CA MET A 1 -9.89 21.17 -3.71
C MET A 1 -9.40 20.02 -3.15
N SER A 2 -8.92 20.03 -2.35
CA SER A 2 -8.41 18.99 -1.97
C SER A 2 -9.10 18.41 -0.96
N GLY A 3 -9.17 17.63 -0.44
CA GLY A 3 -9.93 17.04 0.54
C GLY A 3 -10.23 15.61 0.28
N SER A 4 -9.96 15.13 -0.90
CA SER A 4 -10.22 13.74 -1.22
C SER A 4 -8.98 12.91 -0.97
N PHE A 5 -9.21 11.70 -0.46
CA PHE A 5 -8.15 10.73 -0.29
C PHE A 5 -8.44 9.52 -1.13
N VAL A 6 -7.38 8.84 -1.54
CA VAL A 6 -7.49 7.64 -2.36
C VAL A 6 -7.22 6.44 -1.48
N ASN A 7 -8.09 5.46 -1.56
CA ASN A 7 -7.92 4.19 -0.84
C ASN A 7 -7.65 3.12 -1.86
N ILE A 8 -6.59 2.35 -1.65
CA ILE A 8 -6.25 1.26 -2.56
C ILE A 8 -6.11 -0.03 -1.77
N ALA A 9 -6.50 -1.11 -2.41
CA ALA A 9 -6.32 -2.43 -1.85
C ALA A 9 -5.85 -3.35 -2.96
N GLY A 10 -4.89 -4.18 -2.66
CA GLY A 10 -4.36 -5.09 -3.67
C GLY A 10 -3.73 -6.29 -3.01
N TYR A 11 -3.63 -7.36 -3.80
CA TYR A 11 -2.93 -8.55 -3.34
C TYR A 11 -2.33 -9.26 -4.54
N ARG A 12 -1.32 -10.06 -4.25
CA ARG A 12 -0.68 -10.86 -5.28
C ARG A 12 -0.07 -12.09 -4.64
N PHE A 13 -0.35 -13.24 -5.21
CA PHE A 13 0.32 -14.47 -4.80
C PHE A 13 1.60 -14.60 -5.60
N VAL A 14 2.72 -14.52 -4.91
CA VAL A 14 4.02 -14.61 -5.55
C VAL A 14 5.04 -14.95 -4.46
N ASP A 15 6.05 -15.73 -4.80
CA ASP A 15 7.08 -16.08 -3.84
C ASP A 15 7.83 -14.86 -3.37
N ILE A 16 7.89 -14.68 -2.06
CA ILE A 16 8.65 -13.58 -1.45
C ILE A 16 9.52 -14.16 -0.35
N PRO A 17 10.58 -14.87 -0.74
CA PRO A 17 11.46 -15.46 0.29
C PRO A 17 12.19 -14.42 1.11
N ASP A 18 12.34 -13.22 0.56
CA ASP A 18 13.03 -12.13 1.24
C ASP A 18 12.05 -11.17 1.90
N ARG A 19 10.89 -11.65 2.32
CA ARG A 19 9.86 -10.77 2.88
C ARG A 19 10.36 -9.96 4.06
N ASP A 20 11.21 -10.56 4.88
CA ASP A 20 11.70 -9.85 6.06
C ASP A 20 12.56 -8.65 5.67
N GLU A 21 13.27 -8.79 4.57
CA GLU A 21 14.10 -7.70 4.09
C GLU A 21 13.29 -6.60 3.46
N LEU A 22 12.09 -6.93 2.97
CA LEU A 22 11.23 -5.93 2.35
C LEU A 22 10.42 -5.14 3.35
N ARG A 23 10.26 -5.65 4.56
CA ARG A 23 9.40 -4.99 5.53
C ARG A 23 9.83 -3.56 5.82
N GLN A 24 11.13 -3.37 6.03
CA GLN A 24 11.63 -2.05 6.39
C GLN A 24 11.47 -1.06 5.24
N PRO A 25 11.90 -1.39 4.02
CA PRO A 25 11.69 -0.45 2.91
C PRO A 25 10.23 -0.10 2.69
N PHE A 26 9.33 -1.08 2.80
CA PHE A 26 7.91 -0.80 2.62
C PHE A 26 7.39 0.10 3.73
N ARG A 27 7.80 -0.16 4.96
CA ARG A 27 7.39 0.69 6.07
C ARG A 27 7.92 2.11 5.90
N ASP A 28 9.17 2.22 5.46
CA ASP A 28 9.79 3.52 5.29
C ASP A 28 9.08 4.33 4.22
N ILE A 29 8.72 3.71 3.10
CA ILE A 29 8.06 4.45 2.04
C ILE A 29 6.67 4.91 2.48
N CYS A 30 5.94 4.06 3.17
CA CYS A 30 4.63 4.45 3.65
C CYS A 30 4.71 5.59 4.65
N HIS A 31 5.71 5.54 5.52
CA HIS A 31 5.90 6.58 6.50
C HIS A 31 6.29 7.90 5.83
N LYS A 32 7.19 7.82 4.87
CA LYS A 32 7.64 8.99 4.15
C LYS A 32 6.49 9.65 3.41
N LEU A 33 5.61 8.85 2.83
CA LEU A 33 4.51 9.36 2.03
C LEU A 33 3.27 9.69 2.85
N GLY A 34 3.28 9.38 4.14
CA GLY A 34 2.13 9.65 4.97
C GLY A 34 0.96 8.74 4.70
N LEU A 35 1.20 7.56 4.16
CA LEU A 35 0.14 6.60 3.90
C LEU A 35 -0.31 5.92 5.18
N LYS A 36 -1.60 5.64 5.26
CA LYS A 36 -2.19 4.93 6.39
C LYS A 36 -2.72 3.60 5.92
N GLY A 37 -2.73 2.63 6.82
CA GLY A 37 -3.27 1.33 6.49
C GLY A 37 -2.33 0.22 6.86
N THR A 38 -2.38 -0.87 6.10
CA THR A 38 -1.67 -2.09 6.44
C THR A 38 -1.04 -2.70 5.20
N ILE A 39 0.15 -3.25 5.37
CA ILE A 39 0.79 -4.07 4.36
C ILE A 39 1.20 -5.36 5.03
N LEU A 40 0.79 -6.47 4.44
CA LEU A 40 1.16 -7.79 4.91
C LEU A 40 2.06 -8.44 3.88
N LEU A 41 3.24 -8.82 4.30
CA LEU A 41 4.19 -9.53 3.45
C LEU A 41 4.34 -10.93 3.99
N ALA A 42 4.09 -11.91 3.14
CA ALA A 42 4.21 -13.30 3.51
C ALA A 42 5.03 -14.01 2.44
N ASN A 43 5.47 -15.23 2.75
CA ASN A 43 6.26 -15.99 1.78
C ASN A 43 5.50 -16.20 0.48
N GLU A 44 4.18 -16.30 0.57
CA GLU A 44 3.38 -16.63 -0.60
C GLU A 44 2.74 -15.41 -1.25
N GLY A 45 2.99 -14.21 -0.76
CA GLY A 45 2.44 -13.06 -1.44
C GLY A 45 2.38 -11.80 -0.63
N ILE A 46 1.75 -10.80 -1.19
CA ILE A 46 1.60 -9.50 -0.56
C ILE A 46 0.12 -9.11 -0.57
N ASN A 47 -0.29 -8.41 0.47
CA ASN A 47 -1.64 -7.90 0.58
C ASN A 47 -1.54 -6.53 1.24
N PHE A 48 -2.23 -5.54 0.69
CA PHE A 48 -2.17 -4.22 1.28
C PHE A 48 -3.48 -3.47 1.15
N PHE A 49 -3.70 -2.59 2.11
CA PHE A 49 -4.79 -1.64 2.08
C PHE A 49 -4.22 -0.32 2.58
N LEU A 50 -4.18 0.68 1.72
CA LEU A 50 -3.54 1.95 2.01
C LEU A 50 -4.41 3.11 1.61
N SER A 51 -4.24 4.21 2.33
CA SER A 51 -5.02 5.41 2.10
C SER A 51 -4.10 6.62 2.17
N GLY A 52 -4.28 7.56 1.28
CA GLY A 52 -3.48 8.78 1.27
C GLY A 52 -3.89 9.68 0.14
N THR A 53 -3.07 10.69 -0.12
CA THR A 53 -3.33 11.58 -1.24
C THR A 53 -3.06 10.84 -2.54
N GLN A 54 -3.61 11.36 -3.62
CA GLN A 54 -3.38 10.77 -4.93
C GLN A 54 -1.88 10.71 -5.24
N GLU A 55 -1.17 11.76 -4.90
CA GLU A 55 0.26 11.81 -5.17
C GLU A 55 1.01 10.76 -4.38
N SER A 56 0.69 10.60 -3.10
CA SER A 56 1.35 9.61 -2.27
C SER A 56 1.06 8.20 -2.75
N VAL A 57 -0.17 7.93 -3.15
CA VAL A 57 -0.53 6.63 -3.67
C VAL A 57 0.22 6.35 -4.97
N ASN A 58 0.31 7.34 -5.85
CA ASN A 58 1.05 7.17 -7.09
C ASN A 58 2.51 6.84 -6.83
N ASP A 59 3.11 7.52 -5.86
CA ASP A 59 4.52 7.26 -5.53
C ASP A 59 4.71 5.86 -4.95
N TYR A 60 3.77 5.41 -4.13
CA TYR A 60 3.83 4.05 -3.61
C TYR A 60 3.75 3.03 -4.73
N LEU A 61 2.82 3.23 -5.66
CA LEU A 61 2.66 2.29 -6.76
C LEU A 61 3.91 2.26 -7.63
N ALA A 62 4.53 3.40 -7.85
CA ALA A 62 5.78 3.44 -8.60
C ALA A 62 6.88 2.67 -7.86
N PHE A 63 6.88 2.79 -6.54
CA PHE A 63 7.86 2.08 -5.72
C PHE A 63 7.73 0.56 -5.89
N ILE A 64 6.52 0.04 -5.80
CA ILE A 64 6.36 -1.42 -5.88
C ILE A 64 6.55 -1.92 -7.30
N GLU A 65 6.29 -1.07 -8.30
CA GLU A 65 6.47 -1.49 -9.69
C GLU A 65 7.92 -1.71 -10.07
N GLU A 66 8.84 -1.22 -9.25
CA GLU A 66 10.25 -1.49 -9.52
C GLU A 66 10.63 -2.94 -9.30
N ASP A 67 9.79 -3.68 -8.60
CA ASP A 67 10.04 -5.09 -8.37
C ASP A 67 9.10 -5.87 -9.29
N ALA A 68 9.67 -6.73 -10.14
CA ALA A 68 8.88 -7.45 -11.12
C ALA A 68 7.78 -8.30 -10.49
N ARG A 69 8.00 -8.74 -9.26
CA ARG A 69 7.00 -9.56 -8.57
C ARG A 69 5.72 -8.80 -8.29
N PHE A 70 5.81 -7.47 -8.21
CA PHE A 70 4.67 -6.63 -7.83
C PHE A 70 4.17 -5.80 -9.00
N HIS A 71 4.50 -6.21 -10.21
CA HIS A 71 4.11 -5.48 -11.39
C HIS A 71 2.64 -5.74 -11.71
N ASN A 72 1.89 -4.69 -12.01
CA ASN A 72 0.51 -4.83 -12.46
C ASN A 72 -0.40 -5.56 -11.48
N ILE A 73 -0.25 -5.28 -10.19
CA ILE A 73 -1.16 -5.85 -9.21
C ILE A 73 -2.55 -5.25 -9.42
N PRO A 74 -3.59 -6.07 -9.55
CA PRO A 74 -4.95 -5.53 -9.64
C PRO A 74 -5.31 -4.78 -8.37
N LEU A 75 -5.90 -3.61 -8.53
CA LEU A 75 -6.20 -2.76 -7.39
C LEU A 75 -7.69 -2.49 -7.30
N LYS A 76 -8.18 -2.45 -6.08
CA LYS A 76 -9.47 -1.85 -5.80
C LYS A 76 -9.22 -0.44 -5.32
N ILE A 77 -9.85 0.54 -5.96
CA ILE A 77 -9.63 1.93 -5.66
C ILE A 77 -10.96 2.57 -5.27
N SER A 78 -10.92 3.33 -4.20
CA SER A 78 -12.08 4.11 -3.81
C SER A 78 -11.59 5.45 -3.29
N TYR A 79 -12.51 6.35 -3.07
CA TYR A 79 -12.18 7.70 -2.65
C TYR A 79 -12.99 8.07 -1.42
N SER A 80 -12.40 8.88 -0.56
CA SER A 80 -13.11 9.33 0.62
C SER A 80 -12.65 10.73 0.95
N CYS A 81 -13.45 11.42 1.74
CA CYS A 81 -13.12 12.78 2.18
C CYS A 81 -12.22 12.76 3.39
N LEU A 82 -12.18 11.63 4.09
CA LEU A 82 -11.39 11.51 5.30
C LEU A 82 -10.35 10.41 5.12
N LEU A 83 -9.19 10.65 5.70
CA LEU A 83 -8.14 9.66 5.67
C LEU A 83 -8.47 8.54 6.65
N TYR A 84 -8.47 7.32 6.17
CA TYR A 84 -8.64 6.17 7.04
C TYR A 84 -7.42 6.01 7.92
N THR A 85 -7.66 5.61 9.16
CA THR A 85 -6.57 5.30 10.06
C THR A 85 -6.71 3.86 10.49
N SER A 86 -5.63 3.32 11.00
CA SER A 86 -5.67 1.94 11.50
C SER A 86 -6.70 1.78 12.59
N ASP A 87 -6.79 2.78 13.44
CA ASP A 87 -7.72 2.69 14.55
C ASP A 87 -9.12 2.52 14.06
N ALA A 88 -9.50 3.30 13.09
CA ALA A 88 -10.86 3.20 12.58
C ALA A 88 -11.08 1.83 11.97
N ALA A 89 -10.09 1.31 11.34
CA ALA A 89 -10.21 0.02 10.68
C ALA A 89 -10.32 -1.11 11.68
N ASP A 90 -9.83 -0.90 12.86
CA ASP A 90 -9.85 -1.95 13.85
C ASP A 90 -11.22 -2.23 14.38
N GLU A 91 -12.12 -1.34 14.18
CA GLU A 91 -13.43 -1.61 14.71
C GLU A 91 -14.16 -2.66 14.01
#